data_8c03ce8598bc93d7d9a87915fbc5ec6b
#
_entry.id   8c03ce8598bc93d7d9a87915fbc5ec6b
#
_cell.length_a   1.000
_cell.length_b   1.000
_cell.length_c   1.000
_cell.angle_alpha   90.00
_cell.angle_beta   90.00
_cell.angle_gamma   90.00
#
_symmetry.space_group_name_H-M   'P 1'
#
loop_
_entity.id
_entity.type
_entity.pdbx_description
1 polymer ?
#
loop_
_entity_poly.entity_id
_entity_poly.type
_entity_poly.pdbx_seq_one_letter_code
_entity_poly.pdbx_strand_id
1 'polypeptide(L)'
;MWSLVARSLVALSLVLGSSGAALAELKAVGPIDPDNGFPLWYQDSTGLTLEACLETNGLCLLDPGLDLPEPNEPISFPDNFPEEIFWWAADSIVETARGGRAIMVLALEGAFDPDVVESGNQLSFGRVRLRVDIDVNLPNEIGTYVVTHPFGVDTFVLEEKDMGKRAINFTEDIGFGSADFSGALASRIGPFLQWDSELPIVDQQGEKYIGDPAVPHTVTGSPYMTNYFKIEGPNIAQNMEDPALCPGATEPNCVMSDLFNLSGKEATRFGVGVTRASSSERNSDSDLDVFAFSISYPPQEIEVSGTGVPYTTMVGDGTGHYFAHIELAAGIEAPESITVTNIYDGIAVQAGVADLVAISYAYYDRDSGLLIVEASSSENAELTVFGTDGVVLGLVTDPPIFVGYVPPHRIVVKSTGGGSDSANVNVGYCKNGKNCK
;
A
#
# COMPACT_ATOMS: atom_id res chain seq x y z
N MET A 1 77.09 -3.26 -15.80
CA MET A 1 76.42 -4.15 -14.84
C MET A 1 75.26 -3.39 -14.30
N TRP A 2 74.08 -3.69 -14.77
CA TRP A 2 72.86 -2.95 -14.51
C TRP A 2 72.01 -3.70 -13.50
N SER A 3 71.65 -3.06 -12.39
CA SER A 3 70.73 -3.62 -11.40
C SER A 3 69.31 -3.12 -11.71
N LEU A 4 68.44 -4.06 -11.97
CA LEU A 4 66.98 -3.82 -12.09
C LEU A 4 66.38 -3.74 -10.69
N VAL A 5 65.77 -2.60 -10.38
CA VAL A 5 64.93 -2.40 -9.19
C VAL A 5 63.47 -2.64 -9.63
N ALA A 6 62.91 -3.75 -9.17
CA ALA A 6 61.48 -4.05 -9.33
C ALA A 6 60.67 -3.15 -8.37
N ARG A 7 59.79 -2.33 -8.91
CA ARG A 7 58.77 -1.59 -8.15
C ARG A 7 57.49 -2.46 -8.09
N SER A 8 57.20 -2.95 -6.88
CA SER A 8 55.91 -3.61 -6.60
C SER A 8 54.81 -2.54 -6.48
N LEU A 9 53.92 -2.52 -7.40
CA LEU A 9 52.65 -1.80 -7.30
C LEU A 9 51.66 -2.62 -6.45
N VAL A 10 51.41 -2.13 -5.23
CA VAL A 10 50.31 -2.63 -4.39
C VAL A 10 49.02 -1.99 -4.90
N ALA A 11 48.20 -2.76 -5.57
CA ALA A 11 46.85 -2.36 -5.92
C ALA A 11 45.98 -2.42 -4.68
N LEU A 12 45.61 -1.26 -4.14
CA LEU A 12 44.64 -1.11 -3.07
C LEU A 12 43.24 -1.26 -3.67
N SER A 13 42.68 -2.46 -3.55
CA SER A 13 41.27 -2.73 -3.94
C SER A 13 40.36 -2.05 -2.93
N LEU A 14 39.77 -0.92 -3.31
CA LEU A 14 38.67 -0.30 -2.56
C LEU A 14 37.42 -1.19 -2.75
N VAL A 15 37.13 -2.03 -1.78
CA VAL A 15 35.84 -2.71 -1.68
C VAL A 15 34.84 -1.66 -1.23
N LEU A 16 34.15 -1.06 -2.18
CA LEU A 16 32.91 -0.32 -1.92
C LEU A 16 31.88 -1.35 -1.47
N GLY A 17 31.80 -1.56 -0.17
CA GLY A 17 30.63 -2.20 0.44
C GLY A 17 29.42 -1.33 0.12
N SER A 18 28.57 -1.78 -0.80
CA SER A 18 27.21 -1.29 -0.88
C SER A 18 26.51 -1.71 0.41
N SER A 19 26.52 -0.84 1.40
CA SER A 19 25.49 -0.86 2.44
C SER A 19 24.19 -0.68 1.70
N GLY A 20 23.46 -1.77 1.48
CA GLY A 20 22.06 -1.70 1.09
C GLY A 20 21.37 -0.84 2.12
N ALA A 21 20.99 0.38 1.75
CA ALA A 21 20.06 1.14 2.54
C ALA A 21 18.85 0.24 2.72
N ALA A 22 18.49 -0.06 3.97
CA ALA A 22 17.18 -0.60 4.26
C ALA A 22 16.20 0.45 3.72
N LEU A 23 15.49 0.13 2.66
CA LEU A 23 14.48 1.01 2.12
C LEU A 23 13.41 1.14 3.21
N ALA A 24 13.00 2.36 3.51
CA ALA A 24 11.79 2.63 4.27
C ALA A 24 10.66 1.99 3.46
N GLU A 25 10.02 0.95 3.99
CA GLU A 25 9.00 0.23 3.24
C GLU A 25 7.89 -0.28 4.16
N LEU A 26 6.67 0.00 3.74
CA LEU A 26 5.53 -0.84 4.02
C LEU A 26 5.69 -2.13 3.19
N LYS A 27 5.35 -3.27 3.78
CA LYS A 27 5.57 -4.58 3.17
C LYS A 27 4.33 -5.13 2.49
N ALA A 28 3.16 -4.96 3.12
CA ALA A 28 1.92 -5.56 2.65
C ALA A 28 0.70 -4.75 3.09
N VAL A 29 -0.37 -4.91 2.32
CA VAL A 29 -1.71 -4.41 2.61
C VAL A 29 -2.66 -5.60 2.77
N GLY A 30 -3.57 -5.50 3.73
CA GLY A 30 -4.54 -6.52 4.06
C GLY A 30 -5.70 -6.63 3.08
N PRO A 31 -6.54 -7.65 3.28
CA PRO A 31 -7.82 -7.74 2.59
C PRO A 31 -8.71 -6.54 2.94
N ILE A 32 -9.71 -6.33 2.09
CA ILE A 32 -10.69 -5.27 2.29
C ILE A 32 -11.64 -5.67 3.44
N ASP A 33 -11.87 -4.74 4.36
CA ASP A 33 -12.89 -4.87 5.39
C ASP A 33 -14.28 -4.81 4.74
N PRO A 34 -15.08 -5.87 4.81
CA PRO A 34 -16.42 -5.89 4.22
C PRO A 34 -17.37 -4.84 4.83
N ASP A 35 -17.07 -4.35 6.03
CA ASP A 35 -17.92 -3.41 6.75
C ASP A 35 -17.76 -1.96 6.28
N ASN A 36 -16.56 -1.57 5.79
CA ASN A 36 -16.28 -0.17 5.42
C ASN A 36 -15.52 0.02 4.10
N GLY A 37 -15.01 -1.05 3.51
CA GLY A 37 -14.33 -0.99 2.21
C GLY A 37 -12.87 -0.54 2.24
N PHE A 38 -12.27 -0.28 3.40
CA PHE A 38 -10.85 -0.03 3.56
C PHE A 38 -10.07 -1.33 3.81
N PRO A 39 -8.73 -1.35 3.61
CA PRO A 39 -7.91 -2.48 4.06
C PRO A 39 -8.01 -2.69 5.56
N LEU A 40 -8.17 -3.94 5.97
CA LEU A 40 -8.19 -4.30 7.38
C LEU A 40 -6.89 -3.87 8.09
N TRP A 41 -5.76 -4.01 7.42
CA TRP A 41 -4.46 -3.71 8.01
C TRP A 41 -3.40 -3.35 6.96
N TYR A 42 -2.33 -2.71 7.47
CA TYR A 42 -1.04 -2.58 6.78
C TYR A 42 0.07 -3.20 7.62
N GLN A 43 1.03 -3.82 6.96
CA GLN A 43 2.21 -4.41 7.60
C GLN A 43 3.48 -3.72 7.11
N ASP A 44 4.38 -3.40 8.03
CA ASP A 44 5.69 -2.86 7.70
C ASP A 44 6.75 -3.95 7.48
N SER A 45 7.96 -3.54 7.12
CA SER A 45 9.09 -4.44 6.83
C SER A 45 9.61 -5.19 8.08
N THR A 46 9.26 -4.77 9.30
CA THR A 46 9.62 -5.48 10.55
C THR A 46 8.60 -6.56 10.90
N GLY A 47 7.42 -6.53 10.26
CA GLY A 47 6.29 -7.41 10.53
C GLY A 47 5.27 -6.83 11.50
N LEU A 48 5.46 -5.58 11.98
CA LEU A 48 4.42 -4.89 12.74
C LEU A 48 3.22 -4.64 11.82
N THR A 49 2.06 -5.05 12.27
CA THR A 49 0.80 -4.96 11.52
C THR A 49 -0.18 -4.11 12.29
N LEU A 50 -0.68 -3.06 11.67
CA LEU A 50 -1.62 -2.12 12.27
C LEU A 50 -2.96 -2.16 11.54
N GLU A 51 -4.06 -2.15 12.29
CA GLU A 51 -5.42 -1.99 11.77
C GLU A 51 -5.87 -0.53 11.83
N ALA A 52 -6.94 -0.17 11.11
CA ALA A 52 -7.52 1.16 11.18
C ALA A 52 -7.94 1.49 12.62
N CYS A 53 -7.38 2.57 13.18
CA CYS A 53 -7.59 2.97 14.57
C CYS A 53 -8.89 3.77 14.70
N LEU A 54 -10.00 3.09 14.93
CA LEU A 54 -11.34 3.65 15.00
C LEU A 54 -11.92 3.67 16.42
N GLU A 55 -11.07 3.53 17.44
CA GLU A 55 -11.50 3.52 18.84
C GLU A 55 -11.69 4.94 19.38
N THR A 56 -12.73 5.12 20.19
CA THR A 56 -13.07 6.40 20.86
C THR A 56 -12.49 6.52 22.26
N ASN A 57 -11.49 5.71 22.61
CA ASN A 57 -10.86 5.64 23.92
C ASN A 57 -9.73 6.68 24.13
N GLY A 58 -9.44 7.51 23.13
CA GLY A 58 -8.40 8.54 23.16
C GLY A 58 -7.01 8.04 22.72
N LEU A 59 -6.86 6.77 22.36
CA LEU A 59 -5.60 6.20 21.84
C LEU A 59 -5.53 6.21 20.31
N CYS A 60 -6.64 6.50 19.63
CA CYS A 60 -6.71 6.76 18.21
C CYS A 60 -6.85 8.26 17.92
N LEU A 61 -6.42 8.69 16.73
CA LEU A 61 -6.68 10.03 16.20
C LEU A 61 -8.13 10.10 15.69
N LEU A 62 -9.06 10.04 16.61
CA LEU A 62 -10.49 10.15 16.35
C LEU A 62 -11.14 10.93 17.50
N ASP A 63 -11.63 12.13 17.21
CA ASP A 63 -12.46 12.91 18.12
C ASP A 63 -13.93 12.78 17.67
N PRO A 64 -14.75 11.98 18.39
CA PRO A 64 -16.14 11.77 17.99
C PRO A 64 -16.94 13.08 17.86
N GLY A 65 -16.56 14.13 18.59
CA GLY A 65 -17.22 15.42 18.55
C GLY A 65 -16.91 16.26 17.30
N LEU A 66 -15.85 15.91 16.57
CA LEU A 66 -15.38 16.59 15.37
C LEU A 66 -15.48 15.73 14.11
N ASP A 67 -15.24 14.43 14.26
CA ASP A 67 -15.01 13.53 13.13
C ASP A 67 -16.24 12.69 12.76
N LEU A 68 -17.23 12.59 13.68
CA LEU A 68 -18.44 11.79 13.44
C LEU A 68 -19.67 12.66 13.28
N PRO A 69 -20.58 12.37 12.34
CA PRO A 69 -21.89 13.01 12.24
C PRO A 69 -22.73 12.90 13.52
N GLU A 70 -22.72 11.73 14.16
CA GLU A 70 -23.44 11.42 15.41
C GLU A 70 -22.48 10.92 16.49
N PRO A 71 -21.86 11.82 17.29
CA PRO A 71 -20.78 11.49 18.21
C PRO A 71 -21.09 10.47 19.31
N ASN A 72 -22.38 10.27 19.62
CA ASN A 72 -22.83 9.37 20.67
C ASN A 72 -23.32 8.01 20.16
N GLU A 73 -23.34 7.83 18.84
CA GLU A 73 -23.73 6.59 18.20
C GLU A 73 -22.48 5.76 17.83
N PRO A 74 -22.62 4.45 17.71
CA PRO A 74 -21.53 3.60 17.22
C PRO A 74 -21.05 4.02 15.82
N ILE A 75 -19.75 3.86 15.59
CA ILE A 75 -19.19 4.03 14.26
C ILE A 75 -19.82 3.01 13.31
N SER A 76 -20.36 3.49 12.21
CA SER A 76 -21.02 2.67 11.18
C SER A 76 -20.88 3.30 9.80
N PHE A 77 -20.39 2.54 8.85
CA PHE A 77 -20.25 3.01 7.47
C PHE A 77 -21.55 2.78 6.70
N PRO A 78 -21.98 3.74 5.84
CA PRO A 78 -21.38 5.06 5.64
C PRO A 78 -21.93 6.17 6.56
N ASP A 79 -23.02 5.92 7.29
CA ASP A 79 -23.87 6.96 7.90
C ASP A 79 -23.21 7.68 9.07
N ASN A 80 -22.40 6.97 9.88
CA ASN A 80 -21.68 7.51 11.04
C ASN A 80 -20.22 7.08 11.00
N PHE A 81 -19.49 7.55 9.99
CA PHE A 81 -18.11 7.18 9.74
C PHE A 81 -17.24 8.42 9.51
N PRO A 82 -16.00 8.47 9.99
CA PRO A 82 -15.12 9.62 9.82
C PRO A 82 -14.69 9.81 8.36
N GLU A 83 -14.47 11.05 7.94
CA GLU A 83 -13.96 11.38 6.59
C GLU A 83 -12.51 10.96 6.39
N GLU A 84 -11.71 10.91 7.47
CA GLU A 84 -10.31 10.46 7.49
C GLU A 84 -10.14 9.36 8.54
N ILE A 85 -9.35 8.33 8.20
CA ILE A 85 -8.97 7.25 9.11
C ILE A 85 -7.47 7.05 9.10
N PHE A 86 -6.91 6.48 10.17
CA PHE A 86 -5.47 6.27 10.28
C PHE A 86 -5.17 4.84 10.73
N TRP A 87 -4.30 4.16 9.98
CA TRP A 87 -3.64 2.95 10.47
C TRP A 87 -2.46 3.32 11.36
N TRP A 88 -1.80 4.42 10.99
CA TRP A 88 -0.66 4.94 11.71
C TRP A 88 -0.52 6.45 11.49
N ALA A 89 -0.19 7.17 12.56
CA ALA A 89 0.16 8.57 12.46
C ALA A 89 1.18 8.96 13.53
N ALA A 90 2.06 9.88 13.19
CA ALA A 90 3.02 10.49 14.09
C ALA A 90 3.14 11.98 13.79
N ASP A 91 3.04 12.82 14.80
CA ASP A 91 3.36 14.23 14.65
C ASP A 91 4.42 14.66 15.66
N SER A 92 5.21 15.66 15.26
CA SER A 92 6.21 16.30 16.11
C SER A 92 6.16 17.80 15.89
N ILE A 93 6.27 18.54 16.98
CA ILE A 93 6.26 20.01 17.00
C ILE A 93 7.53 20.50 17.67
N VAL A 94 8.16 21.48 17.03
CA VAL A 94 9.28 22.21 17.61
C VAL A 94 9.09 23.71 17.43
N GLU A 95 9.46 24.50 18.44
CA GLU A 95 9.47 25.94 18.32
C GLU A 95 10.57 26.42 17.39
N THR A 96 10.30 27.47 16.64
CA THR A 96 11.26 28.19 15.82
C THR A 96 11.44 29.61 16.36
N ALA A 97 12.35 30.36 15.77
CA ALA A 97 12.66 31.72 16.22
C ALA A 97 11.40 32.58 16.43
N ARG A 98 11.42 33.37 17.53
CA ARG A 98 10.39 34.40 17.87
C ARG A 98 8.98 33.87 18.00
N GLY A 99 8.82 32.68 18.55
CA GLY A 99 7.51 32.07 18.77
C GLY A 99 6.85 31.51 17.52
N GLY A 100 7.63 31.32 16.45
CA GLY A 100 7.22 30.49 15.33
C GLY A 100 7.22 29.01 15.71
N ARG A 101 6.66 28.17 14.85
CA ARG A 101 6.67 26.73 15.07
C ARG A 101 6.90 25.95 13.78
N ALA A 102 7.48 24.79 13.94
CA ALA A 102 7.56 23.80 12.90
C ALA A 102 6.72 22.57 13.31
N ILE A 103 5.94 22.11 12.39
CA ILE A 103 5.07 20.93 12.56
C ILE A 103 5.40 19.94 11.46
N MET A 104 5.64 18.71 11.86
CA MET A 104 5.75 17.57 10.98
C MET A 104 4.58 16.62 11.25
N VAL A 105 3.94 16.12 10.20
CA VAL A 105 2.95 15.07 10.25
C VAL A 105 3.39 13.96 9.31
N LEU A 106 3.43 12.76 9.82
CA LEU A 106 3.70 11.53 9.11
C LEU A 106 2.50 10.63 9.32
N ALA A 107 1.91 10.08 8.26
CA ALA A 107 0.71 9.25 8.39
C ALA A 107 0.62 8.17 7.32
N LEU A 108 -0.05 7.08 7.67
CA LEU A 108 -0.69 6.17 6.76
C LEU A 108 -2.19 6.36 6.94
N GLU A 109 -2.78 7.03 5.98
CA GLU A 109 -4.09 7.66 6.07
C GLU A 109 -5.05 7.06 5.04
N GLY A 110 -6.31 6.92 5.40
CA GLY A 110 -7.42 6.61 4.53
C GLY A 110 -8.36 7.82 4.44
N ALA A 111 -8.90 8.06 3.25
CA ALA A 111 -9.83 9.14 2.98
C ALA A 111 -10.78 8.75 1.84
N PHE A 112 -11.60 9.68 1.38
CA PHE A 112 -12.55 9.50 0.28
C PHE A 112 -12.29 10.50 -0.85
N ASP A 113 -12.40 10.06 -2.11
CA ASP A 113 -12.29 10.92 -3.30
C ASP A 113 -13.49 10.69 -4.24
N PRO A 114 -14.38 11.67 -4.44
CA PRO A 114 -14.44 12.98 -3.77
C PRO A 114 -14.70 12.87 -2.26
N ASP A 115 -14.49 13.94 -1.50
CA ASP A 115 -14.67 14.03 -0.04
C ASP A 115 -16.13 13.71 0.39
N VAL A 116 -16.57 12.47 0.11
CA VAL A 116 -17.90 11.93 0.42
C VAL A 116 -17.76 10.51 0.92
N VAL A 117 -18.25 10.26 2.12
CA VAL A 117 -18.22 8.94 2.76
C VAL A 117 -19.23 8.02 2.07
N GLU A 118 -18.78 7.36 1.01
CA GLU A 118 -19.58 6.43 0.20
C GLU A 118 -18.71 5.25 -0.27
N SER A 119 -19.36 4.11 -0.51
CA SER A 119 -18.68 2.93 -1.05
C SER A 119 -18.12 3.18 -2.45
N GLY A 120 -16.85 2.85 -2.65
CA GLY A 120 -16.12 3.04 -3.90
C GLY A 120 -15.31 4.34 -3.96
N ASN A 121 -15.44 5.24 -2.97
CA ASN A 121 -14.66 6.47 -2.86
C ASN A 121 -13.41 6.30 -1.98
N GLN A 122 -13.24 5.17 -1.30
CA GLN A 122 -12.14 4.91 -0.39
C GLN A 122 -10.80 4.93 -1.12
N LEU A 123 -9.81 5.58 -0.51
CA LEU A 123 -8.41 5.57 -0.94
C LEU A 123 -7.48 5.57 0.28
N SER A 124 -6.22 5.22 0.07
CA SER A 124 -5.20 5.31 1.11
C SER A 124 -3.88 5.83 0.55
N PHE A 125 -3.12 6.49 1.41
CA PHE A 125 -1.83 7.06 1.04
C PHE A 125 -0.90 7.20 2.25
N GLY A 126 0.41 7.18 1.97
CA GLY A 126 1.41 7.58 2.95
C GLY A 126 1.70 9.07 2.81
N ARG A 127 1.61 9.81 3.93
CA ARG A 127 1.79 11.28 3.99
C ARG A 127 3.06 11.68 4.70
N VAL A 128 3.81 12.62 4.10
CA VAL A 128 4.80 13.44 4.78
C VAL A 128 4.42 14.90 4.61
N ARG A 129 4.10 15.58 5.72
CA ARG A 129 3.69 16.98 5.71
C ARG A 129 4.59 17.81 6.63
N LEU A 130 5.15 18.90 6.09
CA LEU A 130 5.99 19.85 6.81
C LEU A 130 5.40 21.25 6.74
N ARG A 131 5.27 21.91 7.89
CA ARG A 131 4.80 23.28 8.03
C ARG A 131 5.76 23.99 8.95
N VAL A 132 6.56 24.93 8.42
CA VAL A 132 7.60 25.64 9.21
C VAL A 132 7.41 27.13 9.08
N ASP A 133 7.24 27.80 10.21
CA ASP A 133 7.23 29.25 10.31
C ASP A 133 8.66 29.78 10.43
N ILE A 134 9.04 30.75 9.60
CA ILE A 134 10.34 31.43 9.64
C ILE A 134 10.08 32.93 9.62
N ASP A 135 10.56 33.68 10.63
CA ASP A 135 10.27 35.10 10.78
C ASP A 135 10.93 35.93 9.66
N VAL A 136 10.16 36.82 9.05
CA VAL A 136 10.62 37.72 7.97
C VAL A 136 11.52 38.87 8.44
N ASN A 137 11.65 39.07 9.74
CA ASN A 137 12.30 40.26 10.29
C ASN A 137 13.76 40.03 10.70
N LEU A 138 14.31 38.85 10.50
CA LEU A 138 15.70 38.56 10.81
C LEU A 138 16.57 38.73 9.56
N PRO A 139 17.67 39.43 9.62
CA PRO A 139 18.65 39.51 8.53
C PRO A 139 19.29 38.14 8.34
N ASN A 140 19.49 37.72 7.09
CA ASN A 140 20.13 36.48 6.68
C ASN A 140 19.31 35.17 6.93
N GLU A 141 18.02 35.28 6.96
CA GLU A 141 17.13 34.09 7.01
C GLU A 141 16.95 33.42 5.65
N ILE A 142 17.32 34.12 4.58
CA ILE A 142 17.30 33.57 3.22
C ILE A 142 18.39 32.51 3.10
N GLY A 143 18.06 31.36 2.60
CA GLY A 143 19.04 30.33 2.39
C GLY A 143 18.48 28.92 2.30
N THR A 144 19.33 27.95 2.56
CA THR A 144 18.99 26.54 2.52
C THR A 144 18.61 26.04 3.90
N TYR A 145 17.45 25.42 3.99
CA TYR A 145 16.94 24.72 5.16
C TYR A 145 16.92 23.23 4.89
N VAL A 146 17.48 22.46 5.80
CA VAL A 146 17.50 20.99 5.75
C VAL A 146 16.65 20.45 6.87
N VAL A 147 15.63 19.68 6.50
CA VAL A 147 14.72 19.00 7.42
C VAL A 147 15.07 17.52 7.43
N THR A 148 15.52 17.04 8.60
CA THR A 148 15.77 15.62 8.83
C THR A 148 14.65 15.06 9.68
N HIS A 149 14.10 13.92 9.25
CA HIS A 149 13.00 13.25 9.94
C HIS A 149 13.15 11.71 9.85
N PRO A 150 12.32 10.92 10.55
CA PRO A 150 12.50 9.47 10.60
C PRO A 150 12.58 8.76 9.25
N PHE A 151 11.97 9.31 8.21
CA PHE A 151 11.90 8.67 6.88
C PHE A 151 12.67 9.42 5.79
N GLY A 152 13.56 10.32 6.14
CA GLY A 152 14.42 10.95 5.15
C GLY A 152 14.92 12.34 5.50
N VAL A 153 15.41 13.02 4.47
CA VAL A 153 15.95 14.38 4.54
C VAL A 153 15.38 15.17 3.37
N ASP A 154 14.74 16.29 3.67
CA ASP A 154 14.21 17.23 2.69
C ASP A 154 14.97 18.55 2.74
N THR A 155 15.25 19.12 1.57
CA THR A 155 16.02 20.38 1.46
C THR A 155 15.18 21.44 0.76
N PHE A 156 15.10 22.62 1.38
CA PHE A 156 14.35 23.77 0.89
C PHE A 156 15.25 24.97 0.72
N VAL A 157 15.23 25.59 -0.46
CA VAL A 157 15.91 26.85 -0.72
C VAL A 157 14.85 27.94 -0.69
N LEU A 158 14.93 28.82 0.32
CA LEU A 158 13.94 29.88 0.53
C LEU A 158 14.48 31.22 0.07
N GLU A 159 13.61 32.01 -0.55
CA GLU A 159 13.82 33.38 -0.93
C GLU A 159 13.05 34.33 0.00
N GLU A 160 13.29 35.65 -0.06
CA GLU A 160 12.63 36.66 0.78
C GLU A 160 11.06 36.56 0.70
N LYS A 161 10.53 36.22 -0.47
CA LYS A 161 9.08 36.06 -0.68
C LYS A 161 8.46 34.86 0.04
N ASP A 162 9.28 33.86 0.41
CA ASP A 162 8.83 32.60 1.01
C ASP A 162 8.76 32.70 2.55
N MET A 163 9.37 33.77 3.11
CA MET A 163 9.47 33.96 4.57
C MET A 163 8.12 34.23 5.22
N GLY A 164 8.04 33.89 6.49
CA GLY A 164 6.88 34.16 7.33
C GLY A 164 6.21 32.88 7.82
N LYS A 165 4.89 32.97 7.97
CA LYS A 165 4.07 31.83 8.40
C LYS A 165 4.03 30.78 7.28
N ARG A 166 4.35 29.54 7.63
CA ARG A 166 4.47 28.42 6.67
C ARG A 166 5.46 28.70 5.52
N ALA A 167 6.60 29.28 5.86
CA ALA A 167 7.71 29.49 4.91
C ALA A 167 8.12 28.19 4.22
N ILE A 168 8.08 27.04 4.93
CA ILE A 168 8.04 25.72 4.33
C ILE A 168 6.61 25.21 4.45
N ASN A 169 6.02 24.91 3.31
CA ASN A 169 4.66 24.40 3.18
C ASN A 169 4.68 23.21 2.19
N PHE A 170 5.13 22.06 2.68
CA PHE A 170 5.36 20.87 1.89
C PHE A 170 4.37 19.76 2.27
N THR A 171 3.84 19.06 1.30
CA THR A 171 3.07 17.83 1.48
C THR A 171 3.42 16.87 0.36
N GLU A 172 3.70 15.63 0.72
CA GLU A 172 3.87 14.50 -0.17
C GLU A 172 2.85 13.44 0.25
N ASP A 173 1.95 13.09 -0.67
CA ASP A 173 0.92 12.07 -0.50
C ASP A 173 1.15 11.01 -1.59
N ILE A 174 1.65 9.84 -1.21
CA ILE A 174 1.97 8.73 -2.11
C ILE A 174 0.92 7.63 -1.96
N GLY A 175 0.34 7.22 -3.06
CA GLY A 175 -0.79 6.27 -3.11
C GLY A 175 -2.11 6.93 -3.49
N PHE A 176 -2.21 8.24 -3.35
CA PHE A 176 -3.39 9.01 -3.69
C PHE A 176 -3.78 8.79 -5.18
N GLY A 177 -5.03 8.43 -5.42
CA GLY A 177 -5.54 8.15 -6.78
C GLY A 177 -5.18 6.76 -7.33
N SER A 178 -4.58 5.88 -6.54
CA SER A 178 -4.41 4.47 -6.91
C SER A 178 -5.75 3.73 -6.84
N ALA A 179 -6.04 2.91 -7.85
CA ALA A 179 -7.28 2.13 -7.90
C ALA A 179 -7.32 0.99 -6.85
N ASP A 180 -6.19 0.69 -6.28
CA ASP A 180 -6.00 -0.26 -5.20
C ASP A 180 -5.20 0.39 -4.07
N PHE A 181 -5.34 -0.12 -2.87
CA PHE A 181 -4.68 0.38 -1.67
C PHE A 181 -3.18 0.06 -1.61
N SER A 182 -2.65 -0.68 -2.58
CA SER A 182 -1.23 -1.02 -2.67
C SER A 182 -0.36 0.18 -3.03
N GLY A 183 -0.95 1.24 -3.59
CA GLY A 183 -0.24 2.48 -3.91
C GLY A 183 0.46 3.12 -2.71
N ALA A 184 -0.11 3.00 -1.52
CA ALA A 184 0.49 3.49 -0.28
C ALA A 184 1.81 2.78 0.09
N LEU A 185 2.01 1.53 -0.38
CA LEU A 185 3.24 0.77 -0.14
C LEU A 185 4.48 1.42 -0.81
N ALA A 186 4.27 2.26 -1.82
CA ALA A 186 5.34 2.99 -2.49
C ALA A 186 5.75 4.28 -1.76
N SER A 187 5.09 4.63 -0.64
CA SER A 187 5.45 5.78 0.16
C SER A 187 6.76 5.54 0.92
N ARG A 188 7.36 6.60 1.43
CA ARG A 188 8.54 6.48 2.30
C ARG A 188 8.20 6.26 3.78
N ILE A 189 6.91 6.09 4.10
CA ILE A 189 6.47 5.71 5.45
C ILE A 189 6.80 4.24 5.71
N GLY A 190 7.41 3.96 6.86
CA GLY A 190 7.78 2.63 7.31
C GLY A 190 9.29 2.42 7.49
N PRO A 191 9.71 1.52 8.40
CA PRO A 191 8.86 0.85 9.39
C PRO A 191 8.11 1.82 10.29
N PHE A 192 6.97 1.38 10.85
CA PHE A 192 6.18 2.22 11.75
C PHE A 192 6.98 2.61 12.99
N LEU A 193 6.99 3.91 13.31
CA LEU A 193 7.53 4.33 14.59
C LEU A 193 6.65 3.79 15.72
N GLN A 194 7.30 3.45 16.83
CA GLN A 194 6.69 3.01 18.07
C GLN A 194 7.30 3.79 19.22
N TRP A 195 6.62 3.88 20.34
CA TRP A 195 7.23 4.39 21.58
C TRP A 195 8.49 3.59 21.91
N ASP A 196 9.53 4.31 22.33
CA ASP A 196 10.76 3.72 22.88
C ASP A 196 10.50 3.24 24.31
N SER A 197 9.66 2.21 24.42
CA SER A 197 9.25 1.59 25.67
C SER A 197 9.28 0.07 25.55
N GLU A 198 9.52 -0.63 26.67
CA GLU A 198 9.58 -2.10 26.66
C GLU A 198 8.22 -2.79 26.44
N LEU A 199 7.12 -2.08 26.66
CA LEU A 199 5.76 -2.65 26.59
C LEU A 199 4.83 -1.73 25.78
N PRO A 200 3.95 -2.31 24.96
CA PRO A 200 2.88 -1.56 24.28
C PRO A 200 1.89 -1.00 25.33
N ILE A 201 1.15 0.03 24.93
CA ILE A 201 -0.02 0.48 25.69
C ILE A 201 -1.11 -0.56 25.48
N VAL A 202 -1.76 -0.96 26.58
CA VAL A 202 -2.86 -1.94 26.55
C VAL A 202 -4.09 -1.30 27.19
N ASP A 203 -5.20 -1.27 26.47
CA ASP A 203 -6.46 -0.76 27.01
C ASP A 203 -7.21 -1.77 27.91
N GLN A 204 -8.41 -1.40 28.35
CA GLN A 204 -9.22 -2.25 29.23
C GLN A 204 -9.77 -3.51 28.54
N GLN A 205 -9.83 -3.50 27.22
CA GLN A 205 -10.26 -4.61 26.37
C GLN A 205 -9.12 -5.57 26.05
N GLY A 206 -7.88 -5.17 26.32
CA GLY A 206 -6.67 -5.92 26.00
C GLY A 206 -6.09 -5.61 24.65
N GLU A 207 -6.62 -4.60 23.94
CA GLU A 207 -6.12 -4.12 22.68
C GLU A 207 -4.79 -3.37 22.86
N LYS A 208 -3.90 -3.49 21.90
CA LYS A 208 -2.55 -2.95 21.97
C LYS A 208 -2.35 -1.78 21.03
N TYR A 209 -1.66 -0.77 21.54
CA TYR A 209 -1.35 0.46 20.83
C TYR A 209 0.15 0.74 20.88
N ILE A 210 0.69 1.29 19.81
CA ILE A 210 2.10 1.61 19.66
C ILE A 210 2.51 2.94 20.29
N GLY A 211 1.55 3.75 20.73
CA GLY A 211 1.72 5.05 21.35
C GLY A 211 0.40 5.67 21.78
N ASP A 212 0.47 6.90 22.26
CA ASP A 212 -0.67 7.72 22.69
C ASP A 212 -0.58 9.08 21.99
N PRO A 213 -1.58 9.47 21.17
CA PRO A 213 -1.54 10.74 20.42
C PRO A 213 -1.62 11.98 21.32
N ALA A 214 -2.01 11.85 22.59
CA ALA A 214 -2.08 12.95 23.53
C ALA A 214 -0.78 13.15 24.35
N VAL A 215 0.17 12.20 24.27
CA VAL A 215 1.36 12.19 25.10
C VAL A 215 2.64 12.18 24.25
N PRO A 216 3.38 13.29 24.19
CA PRO A 216 4.67 13.32 23.48
C PRO A 216 5.68 12.37 24.11
N HIS A 217 6.30 11.50 23.34
CA HIS A 217 7.25 10.50 23.80
C HIS A 217 8.35 10.25 22.76
N THR A 218 9.51 9.77 23.21
CA THR A 218 10.56 9.30 22.32
C THR A 218 10.13 8.04 21.58
N VAL A 219 10.64 7.89 20.35
CA VAL A 219 10.24 6.80 19.45
C VAL A 219 11.43 6.02 18.93
N THR A 220 11.17 4.82 18.47
CA THR A 220 12.07 3.95 17.70
C THR A 220 11.40 3.53 16.40
N GLY A 221 12.17 3.01 15.44
CA GLY A 221 11.62 2.47 14.18
C GLY A 221 12.15 3.17 12.91
N SER A 222 12.83 4.33 13.00
CA SER A 222 13.41 4.94 11.81
C SER A 222 14.44 4.02 11.13
N PRO A 223 14.29 3.74 9.82
CA PRO A 223 15.26 2.93 9.07
C PRO A 223 16.62 3.60 8.92
N TYR A 224 16.67 4.93 9.17
CA TYR A 224 17.89 5.75 9.09
C TYR A 224 18.48 6.09 10.46
N MET A 225 17.91 5.55 11.56
CA MET A 225 18.28 5.90 12.94
C MET A 225 18.09 7.38 13.27
N THR A 226 17.18 8.05 12.57
CA THR A 226 16.81 9.46 12.74
C THR A 226 15.46 9.57 13.46
N ASN A 227 15.34 9.00 14.66
CA ASN A 227 14.13 9.04 15.48
C ASN A 227 13.89 10.45 16.06
N TYR A 228 13.96 11.48 15.23
CA TYR A 228 13.80 12.88 15.60
C TYR A 228 13.31 13.72 14.41
N PHE A 229 12.76 14.88 14.72
CA PHE A 229 12.47 15.95 13.80
C PHE A 229 13.46 17.09 13.99
N LYS A 230 14.30 17.38 13.00
CA LYS A 230 15.37 18.38 13.07
C LYS A 230 15.30 19.31 11.86
N ILE A 231 15.50 20.60 12.11
CA ILE A 231 15.63 21.63 11.07
C ILE A 231 16.93 22.36 11.25
N GLU A 232 17.74 22.40 10.20
CA GLU A 232 18.98 23.14 10.12
C GLU A 232 18.84 24.22 9.05
N GLY A 233 19.16 25.46 9.39
CA GLY A 233 19.09 26.57 8.46
C GLY A 233 19.39 27.92 9.15
N PRO A 234 19.53 29.00 8.36
CA PRO A 234 19.90 30.29 8.90
C PRO A 234 18.93 30.77 9.99
N ASN A 235 19.45 31.07 11.18
CA ASN A 235 18.77 31.73 12.29
C ASN A 235 17.46 31.03 12.77
N ILE A 236 17.24 29.76 12.46
CA ILE A 236 15.99 29.03 12.78
C ILE A 236 15.66 29.04 14.30
N ALA A 237 16.68 29.17 15.15
CA ALA A 237 16.56 29.20 16.62
C ALA A 237 16.94 30.55 17.22
N GLN A 238 17.08 31.62 16.44
CA GLN A 238 17.56 32.90 16.95
C GLN A 238 16.55 33.58 17.89
N ASN A 239 17.04 34.08 19.05
CA ASN A 239 16.23 34.75 20.07
C ASN A 239 15.10 33.87 20.68
N MET A 240 15.31 32.57 20.77
CA MET A 240 14.48 31.70 21.58
C MET A 240 14.86 31.85 23.06
N GLU A 241 13.86 31.87 23.96
CA GLU A 241 14.09 31.96 25.41
C GLU A 241 14.60 30.63 25.97
N ASP A 242 14.10 29.53 25.46
CA ASP A 242 14.54 28.15 25.76
C ASP A 242 14.72 27.39 24.43
N PRO A 243 15.85 27.55 23.79
CA PRO A 243 16.04 27.00 22.46
C PRO A 243 16.14 25.47 22.54
N ALA A 244 15.23 24.76 21.86
CA ALA A 244 15.38 23.35 21.53
C ALA A 244 16.49 23.16 20.50
N LEU A 245 17.70 23.55 20.89
CA LEU A 245 18.88 23.45 20.05
C LEU A 245 19.27 21.99 19.85
N CYS A 246 19.80 21.71 18.69
CA CYS A 246 20.39 20.40 18.45
C CYS A 246 21.52 20.11 19.42
N PRO A 247 21.71 18.89 19.91
CA PRO A 247 22.79 18.52 20.78
C PRO A 247 24.17 18.95 20.21
N GLY A 248 24.91 19.78 20.97
CA GLY A 248 26.21 20.27 20.57
C GLY A 248 26.21 21.47 19.61
N ALA A 249 25.05 22.00 19.22
CA ALA A 249 24.98 23.23 18.44
C ALA A 249 25.43 24.42 19.26
N THR A 250 26.32 25.26 18.68
CA THR A 250 26.81 26.52 19.30
C THR A 250 26.20 27.76 18.65
N GLU A 251 25.58 27.58 17.49
CA GLU A 251 24.95 28.62 16.67
C GLU A 251 23.44 28.42 16.59
N PRO A 252 22.64 29.48 16.44
CA PRO A 252 21.18 29.41 16.41
C PRO A 252 20.61 28.88 15.09
N ASN A 253 21.31 27.95 14.45
CA ASN A 253 20.98 27.44 13.12
C ASN A 253 20.32 26.06 13.12
N CYS A 254 19.91 25.58 14.28
CA CYS A 254 19.32 24.26 14.40
C CYS A 254 18.29 24.20 15.53
N VAL A 255 17.17 23.58 15.25
CA VAL A 255 16.14 23.14 16.22
C VAL A 255 15.83 21.67 16.04
N MET A 256 15.50 20.96 17.14
CA MET A 256 15.22 19.53 17.12
C MET A 256 14.25 19.14 18.22
N SER A 257 13.39 18.15 17.91
CA SER A 257 12.59 17.40 18.89
C SER A 257 12.73 15.92 18.60
N ASP A 258 12.90 15.10 19.64
CA ASP A 258 12.82 13.64 19.60
C ASP A 258 11.50 13.12 20.18
N LEU A 259 10.57 14.05 20.47
CA LEU A 259 9.24 13.74 20.98
C LEU A 259 8.21 13.72 19.85
N PHE A 260 7.39 12.68 19.86
CA PHE A 260 6.31 12.46 18.91
C PHE A 260 5.02 12.12 19.64
N ASN A 261 3.91 12.66 19.17
CA ASN A 261 2.59 12.12 19.45
C ASN A 261 2.35 10.99 18.44
N LEU A 262 1.89 9.84 18.90
CA LEU A 262 1.86 8.65 18.09
C LEU A 262 0.55 7.91 18.22
N SER A 263 -0.09 7.58 17.12
CA SER A 263 -1.30 6.78 17.05
C SER A 263 -1.11 5.57 16.14
N GLY A 264 -1.63 4.43 16.56
CA GLY A 264 -1.69 3.19 15.81
C GLY A 264 -2.08 2.02 16.70
N LYS A 265 -2.97 1.16 16.20
CA LYS A 265 -3.49 -0.02 16.89
C LYS A 265 -2.91 -1.29 16.25
N GLU A 266 -2.32 -2.19 17.06
CA GLU A 266 -1.89 -3.50 16.57
C GLU A 266 -3.09 -4.28 16.03
N ALA A 267 -2.95 -4.87 14.87
CA ALA A 267 -4.04 -5.58 14.22
C ALA A 267 -4.42 -6.86 14.99
N THR A 268 -5.70 -7.01 15.21
CA THR A 268 -6.33 -8.21 15.75
C THR A 268 -7.29 -8.86 14.74
N ARG A 269 -7.67 -8.12 13.70
CA ARG A 269 -8.53 -8.54 12.59
C ARG A 269 -7.68 -8.69 11.33
N PHE A 270 -7.50 -9.92 10.85
CA PHE A 270 -6.65 -10.20 9.70
C PHE A 270 -7.45 -10.48 8.43
N GLY A 271 -8.66 -10.99 8.57
CA GLY A 271 -9.57 -11.26 7.47
C GLY A 271 -9.02 -12.22 6.42
N VAL A 272 -9.67 -12.26 5.28
CA VAL A 272 -9.25 -13.02 4.10
C VAL A 272 -9.67 -12.28 2.83
N GLY A 273 -8.79 -12.29 1.83
CA GLY A 273 -9.11 -11.81 0.48
C GLY A 273 -9.08 -12.97 -0.51
N VAL A 274 -10.00 -12.99 -1.46
CA VAL A 274 -10.03 -14.02 -2.51
C VAL A 274 -9.40 -13.45 -3.78
N THR A 275 -8.30 -14.06 -4.21
CA THR A 275 -7.61 -13.65 -5.44
C THR A 275 -8.29 -14.24 -6.67
N ARG A 276 -8.77 -15.50 -6.56
CA ARG A 276 -9.48 -16.20 -7.63
C ARG A 276 -10.32 -17.34 -7.06
N ALA A 277 -11.53 -17.48 -7.56
CA ALA A 277 -12.32 -18.71 -7.45
C ALA A 277 -12.73 -19.11 -8.87
N SER A 278 -12.36 -20.31 -9.29
CA SER A 278 -12.64 -20.77 -10.65
C SER A 278 -13.14 -22.19 -10.66
N SER A 279 -14.05 -22.47 -11.60
CA SER A 279 -14.57 -23.80 -11.86
C SER A 279 -13.96 -24.41 -13.11
N SER A 280 -13.90 -25.73 -13.11
CA SER A 280 -13.55 -26.51 -14.29
C SER A 280 -14.35 -27.81 -14.32
N GLU A 281 -14.76 -28.23 -15.52
CA GLU A 281 -15.42 -29.51 -15.74
C GLU A 281 -14.42 -30.56 -16.17
N ARG A 282 -14.47 -31.73 -15.51
CA ARG A 282 -13.74 -32.93 -15.92
C ARG A 282 -14.70 -34.14 -15.93
N ASN A 283 -14.96 -34.71 -17.12
CA ASN A 283 -15.81 -35.88 -17.29
C ASN A 283 -17.21 -35.73 -16.67
N SER A 284 -17.82 -34.55 -16.73
CA SER A 284 -19.11 -34.18 -16.13
C SER A 284 -19.10 -34.02 -14.60
N ASP A 285 -17.93 -34.00 -13.97
CA ASP A 285 -17.79 -33.62 -12.58
C ASP A 285 -17.17 -32.21 -12.55
N SER A 286 -17.63 -31.36 -11.63
CA SER A 286 -17.12 -29.98 -11.47
C SER A 286 -16.13 -29.92 -10.33
N ASP A 287 -15.02 -29.25 -10.57
CA ASP A 287 -13.98 -28.96 -9.59
C ASP A 287 -13.91 -27.45 -9.36
N LEU A 288 -13.57 -27.03 -8.14
CA LEU A 288 -13.31 -25.64 -7.79
C LEU A 288 -11.85 -25.47 -7.36
N ASP A 289 -11.18 -24.45 -7.90
CA ASP A 289 -9.90 -23.96 -7.45
C ASP A 289 -10.07 -22.59 -6.80
N VAL A 290 -9.73 -22.49 -5.52
CA VAL A 290 -9.85 -21.25 -4.75
C VAL A 290 -8.49 -20.80 -4.27
N PHE A 291 -8.13 -19.56 -4.58
CA PHE A 291 -6.91 -18.89 -4.15
C PHE A 291 -7.27 -17.69 -3.29
N ALA A 292 -6.70 -17.62 -2.09
CA ALA A 292 -6.95 -16.57 -1.14
C ALA A 292 -5.64 -16.08 -0.51
N PHE A 293 -5.73 -14.95 0.17
CA PHE A 293 -4.62 -14.40 0.95
C PHE A 293 -5.10 -13.82 2.27
N SER A 294 -4.20 -13.80 3.24
CA SER A 294 -4.36 -13.16 4.54
C SER A 294 -2.96 -12.81 5.06
N ILE A 295 -2.84 -12.47 6.36
CA ILE A 295 -1.53 -12.24 6.97
C ILE A 295 -0.68 -13.52 6.96
N SER A 296 0.64 -13.35 6.81
CA SER A 296 1.56 -14.50 6.85
C SER A 296 1.84 -15.00 8.28
N TYR A 297 1.78 -14.09 9.26
CA TYR A 297 1.98 -14.40 10.68
C TYR A 297 1.14 -13.47 11.56
N PRO A 298 0.41 -13.98 12.54
CA PRO A 298 0.23 -15.41 12.86
C PRO A 298 -0.45 -16.19 11.74
N PRO A 299 -0.15 -17.51 11.59
CA PRO A 299 -0.83 -18.35 10.60
C PRO A 299 -2.34 -18.32 10.80
N GLN A 300 -3.11 -18.23 9.73
CA GLN A 300 -4.55 -18.18 9.76
C GLN A 300 -5.15 -19.54 9.38
N GLU A 301 -6.37 -19.82 9.84
CA GLU A 301 -7.18 -20.94 9.39
C GLU A 301 -8.29 -20.40 8.49
N ILE A 302 -8.22 -20.73 7.20
CA ILE A 302 -9.14 -20.23 6.18
C ILE A 302 -10.00 -21.40 5.67
N GLU A 303 -11.32 -21.18 5.61
CA GLU A 303 -12.29 -22.17 5.14
C GLU A 303 -13.10 -21.64 3.94
N VAL A 304 -13.39 -22.56 3.03
CA VAL A 304 -14.31 -22.36 1.90
C VAL A 304 -15.61 -23.09 2.16
N SER A 305 -16.73 -22.43 1.85
CA SER A 305 -18.07 -23.00 1.89
C SER A 305 -18.96 -22.41 0.81
N GLY A 306 -20.07 -23.06 0.51
CA GLY A 306 -21.04 -22.59 -0.49
C GLY A 306 -22.14 -23.61 -0.75
N THR A 307 -23.11 -23.25 -1.59
CA THR A 307 -24.18 -24.17 -1.98
C THR A 307 -23.61 -25.33 -2.78
N GLY A 308 -23.73 -26.55 -2.27
CA GLY A 308 -23.16 -27.74 -2.91
C GLY A 308 -21.67 -27.93 -2.74
N VAL A 309 -21.00 -26.99 -2.05
CA VAL A 309 -19.56 -27.03 -1.74
C VAL A 309 -19.36 -27.56 -0.34
N PRO A 310 -18.60 -28.63 -0.12
CA PRO A 310 -18.27 -29.10 1.21
C PRO A 310 -17.38 -28.08 1.94
N TYR A 311 -17.55 -27.96 3.26
CA TYR A 311 -16.62 -27.17 4.08
C TYR A 311 -15.19 -27.68 3.88
N THR A 312 -14.32 -26.81 3.41
CA THR A 312 -12.95 -27.18 3.05
C THR A 312 -11.96 -26.19 3.63
N THR A 313 -11.07 -26.68 4.49
CA THR A 313 -9.95 -25.87 5.02
C THR A 313 -8.91 -25.72 3.92
N MET A 314 -8.47 -24.48 3.68
CA MET A 314 -7.47 -24.14 2.69
C MET A 314 -6.05 -24.45 3.20
N VAL A 315 -5.15 -24.82 2.31
CA VAL A 315 -3.74 -25.06 2.62
C VAL A 315 -2.95 -23.77 2.43
N GLY A 316 -2.26 -23.32 3.48
CA GLY A 316 -1.39 -22.13 3.43
C GLY A 316 0.05 -22.50 3.05
N ASP A 317 0.73 -21.62 2.33
CA ASP A 317 2.15 -21.76 1.95
C ASP A 317 3.14 -21.18 2.98
N GLY A 318 2.61 -20.60 4.06
CA GLY A 318 3.40 -19.92 5.10
C GLY A 318 3.83 -18.49 4.75
N THR A 319 3.44 -17.97 3.58
CA THR A 319 3.71 -16.60 3.16
C THR A 319 2.45 -15.74 3.10
N GLY A 320 1.31 -16.28 3.57
CA GLY A 320 0.02 -15.61 3.59
C GLY A 320 -0.86 -15.96 2.39
N HIS A 321 -0.45 -16.88 1.52
CA HIS A 321 -1.28 -17.37 0.42
C HIS A 321 -1.88 -18.72 0.78
N TYR A 322 -3.13 -18.92 0.35
CA TYR A 322 -3.92 -20.08 0.64
C TYR A 322 -4.54 -20.64 -0.64
N PHE A 323 -4.66 -21.97 -0.70
CA PHE A 323 -5.22 -22.68 -1.83
C PHE A 323 -6.12 -23.82 -1.37
N ALA A 324 -7.23 -24.02 -2.08
CA ALA A 324 -8.06 -25.22 -2.00
C ALA A 324 -8.42 -25.70 -3.40
N HIS A 325 -8.31 -27.02 -3.62
CA HIS A 325 -8.94 -27.74 -4.74
C HIS A 325 -10.06 -28.57 -4.18
N ILE A 326 -11.27 -28.39 -4.70
CA ILE A 326 -12.50 -28.97 -4.17
C ILE A 326 -13.21 -29.72 -5.28
N GLU A 327 -13.25 -31.05 -5.17
CA GLU A 327 -14.05 -31.91 -6.04
C GLU A 327 -15.50 -31.83 -5.58
N LEU A 328 -16.43 -31.42 -6.45
CA LEU A 328 -17.85 -31.39 -6.14
C LEU A 328 -18.44 -32.80 -6.29
N ALA A 329 -19.54 -33.09 -5.57
CA ALA A 329 -20.21 -34.37 -5.71
C ALA A 329 -20.75 -34.53 -7.11
N ALA A 330 -20.75 -35.75 -7.62
CA ALA A 330 -21.19 -36.07 -8.98
C ALA A 330 -22.58 -35.50 -9.30
N GLY A 331 -22.64 -34.74 -10.40
CA GLY A 331 -23.89 -34.07 -10.86
C GLY A 331 -24.22 -32.77 -10.10
N ILE A 332 -23.30 -32.24 -9.26
CA ILE A 332 -23.40 -30.93 -8.67
C ILE A 332 -22.63 -29.93 -9.57
N GLU A 333 -23.34 -28.96 -10.08
CA GLU A 333 -22.74 -27.84 -10.82
C GLU A 333 -22.00 -26.85 -9.86
N ALA A 334 -20.97 -26.18 -10.35
CA ALA A 334 -20.28 -25.15 -9.60
C ALA A 334 -21.28 -24.02 -9.23
N PRO A 335 -21.27 -23.52 -7.99
CA PRO A 335 -22.14 -22.41 -7.60
C PRO A 335 -21.65 -21.10 -8.23
N GLU A 336 -22.54 -20.12 -8.38
CA GLU A 336 -22.19 -18.78 -8.87
C GLU A 336 -21.25 -18.03 -7.91
N SER A 337 -21.28 -18.39 -6.62
CA SER A 337 -20.43 -17.79 -5.61
C SER A 337 -20.14 -18.73 -4.44
N ILE A 338 -19.00 -18.48 -3.78
CA ILE A 338 -18.56 -19.15 -2.56
C ILE A 338 -18.35 -18.14 -1.45
N THR A 339 -18.31 -18.62 -0.22
CA THR A 339 -17.91 -17.85 0.96
C THR A 339 -16.56 -18.37 1.45
N VAL A 340 -15.62 -17.47 1.66
CA VAL A 340 -14.32 -17.77 2.25
C VAL A 340 -14.21 -17.05 3.57
N THR A 341 -13.89 -17.77 4.64
CA THR A 341 -13.94 -17.28 6.02
C THR A 341 -12.57 -17.46 6.70
N ASN A 342 -12.06 -16.42 7.33
CA ASN A 342 -11.01 -16.55 8.33
C ASN A 342 -11.66 -16.98 9.65
N ILE A 343 -11.31 -18.18 10.13
CA ILE A 343 -11.95 -18.77 11.29
C ILE A 343 -11.56 -18.08 12.60
N TYR A 344 -10.36 -17.50 12.67
CA TYR A 344 -9.89 -16.86 13.90
C TYR A 344 -10.59 -15.56 14.24
N ASP A 345 -10.94 -14.75 13.25
CA ASP A 345 -11.63 -13.47 13.46
C ASP A 345 -13.08 -13.46 12.95
N GLY A 346 -13.50 -14.54 12.28
CA GLY A 346 -14.85 -14.70 11.75
C GLY A 346 -15.17 -13.85 10.54
N ILE A 347 -14.19 -13.13 9.97
CA ILE A 347 -14.40 -12.29 8.79
C ILE A 347 -14.56 -13.18 7.57
N ALA A 348 -15.68 -13.00 6.88
CA ALA A 348 -16.06 -13.76 5.71
C ALA A 348 -16.25 -12.86 4.49
N VAL A 349 -15.76 -13.31 3.33
CA VAL A 349 -15.96 -12.63 2.06
C VAL A 349 -16.67 -13.56 1.08
N GLN A 350 -17.58 -13.00 0.28
CA GLN A 350 -18.22 -13.69 -0.82
C GLN A 350 -17.43 -13.44 -2.10
N ALA A 351 -17.12 -14.51 -2.84
CA ALA A 351 -16.42 -14.43 -4.11
C ALA A 351 -17.22 -15.12 -5.21
N GLY A 352 -17.34 -14.46 -6.35
CA GLY A 352 -17.91 -15.08 -7.56
C GLY A 352 -17.00 -16.20 -8.06
N VAL A 353 -17.60 -17.29 -8.50
CA VAL A 353 -16.91 -18.39 -9.18
C VAL A 353 -16.99 -18.14 -10.67
N ALA A 354 -15.84 -18.14 -11.34
CA ALA A 354 -15.73 -17.91 -12.77
C ALA A 354 -15.13 -19.14 -13.48
N ASP A 355 -15.40 -19.30 -14.75
CA ASP A 355 -14.71 -20.29 -15.57
C ASP A 355 -13.23 -19.91 -15.77
N LEU A 356 -12.37 -20.88 -16.03
CA LEU A 356 -10.97 -20.66 -16.32
C LEU A 356 -10.78 -20.37 -17.81
N VAL A 357 -10.33 -19.15 -18.14
CA VAL A 357 -9.95 -18.77 -19.51
C VAL A 357 -8.44 -18.92 -19.66
N ALA A 358 -8.01 -19.50 -20.77
CA ALA A 358 -6.59 -19.64 -21.10
C ALA A 358 -6.33 -19.23 -22.55
N ILE A 359 -5.45 -18.24 -22.77
CA ILE A 359 -5.00 -17.84 -24.09
C ILE A 359 -3.77 -18.68 -24.46
N SER A 360 -3.90 -19.55 -25.44
CA SER A 360 -2.80 -20.36 -25.96
C SER A 360 -1.99 -19.65 -27.03
N TYR A 361 -2.59 -18.67 -27.74
CA TYR A 361 -1.98 -17.98 -28.86
C TYR A 361 -2.58 -16.60 -29.09
N ALA A 362 -1.70 -15.60 -29.25
CA ALA A 362 -2.05 -14.23 -29.64
C ALA A 362 -1.00 -13.70 -30.61
N TYR A 363 -1.36 -13.52 -31.87
CA TYR A 363 -0.43 -13.18 -32.93
C TYR A 363 -1.04 -12.21 -33.93
N TYR A 364 -0.26 -11.18 -34.30
CA TYR A 364 -0.64 -10.20 -35.33
C TYR A 364 0.19 -10.41 -36.58
N ASP A 365 -0.51 -10.60 -37.71
CA ASP A 365 0.09 -10.70 -39.03
C ASP A 365 0.22 -9.32 -39.68
N ARG A 366 1.46 -8.91 -39.94
CA ARG A 366 1.79 -7.59 -40.46
C ARG A 366 1.34 -7.36 -41.91
N ASP A 367 1.24 -8.43 -42.69
CA ASP A 367 0.87 -8.31 -44.13
C ASP A 367 -0.64 -8.11 -44.28
N SER A 368 -1.43 -8.76 -43.50
CA SER A 368 -2.89 -8.73 -43.59
C SER A 368 -3.56 -7.76 -42.60
N GLY A 369 -2.86 -7.33 -41.54
CA GLY A 369 -3.46 -6.55 -40.45
C GLY A 369 -4.39 -7.34 -39.57
N LEU A 370 -4.26 -8.67 -39.53
CA LEU A 370 -5.12 -9.58 -38.84
C LEU A 370 -4.52 -10.01 -37.49
N LEU A 371 -5.34 -10.02 -36.46
CA LEU A 371 -5.06 -10.58 -35.15
C LEU A 371 -5.66 -11.97 -35.07
N ILE A 372 -4.84 -12.97 -34.74
CA ILE A 372 -5.22 -14.36 -34.56
C ILE A 372 -5.12 -14.67 -33.07
N VAL A 373 -6.22 -15.09 -32.47
CA VAL A 373 -6.32 -15.44 -31.04
C VAL A 373 -6.85 -16.86 -30.93
N GLU A 374 -6.16 -17.69 -30.16
CA GLU A 374 -6.65 -19.01 -29.74
C GLU A 374 -6.73 -19.00 -28.22
N ALA A 375 -7.92 -19.25 -27.70
CA ALA A 375 -8.19 -19.32 -26.29
C ALA A 375 -9.27 -20.39 -26.02
N SER A 376 -9.32 -20.86 -24.79
CA SER A 376 -10.33 -21.82 -24.32
C SER A 376 -10.92 -21.38 -23.00
N SER A 377 -12.17 -21.74 -22.75
CA SER A 377 -12.83 -21.68 -21.45
C SER A 377 -12.97 -23.09 -20.88
N SER A 378 -12.83 -23.25 -19.57
CA SER A 378 -13.05 -24.53 -18.88
C SER A 378 -14.48 -25.02 -18.95
N GLU A 379 -15.44 -24.12 -19.23
CA GLU A 379 -16.89 -24.42 -19.32
C GLU A 379 -17.43 -24.21 -20.73
N ASN A 380 -16.55 -24.12 -21.73
CA ASN A 380 -16.91 -23.86 -23.13
C ASN A 380 -17.75 -22.58 -23.34
N ALA A 381 -17.60 -21.61 -22.47
CA ALA A 381 -18.27 -20.32 -22.58
C ALA A 381 -17.81 -19.53 -23.81
N GLU A 382 -18.65 -18.63 -24.30
CA GLU A 382 -18.29 -17.73 -25.40
C GLU A 382 -17.18 -16.76 -24.98
N LEU A 383 -16.16 -16.61 -25.83
CA LEU A 383 -14.96 -15.83 -25.57
C LEU A 383 -14.89 -14.60 -26.45
N THR A 384 -14.79 -13.44 -25.82
CA THR A 384 -14.64 -12.12 -26.49
C THR A 384 -13.24 -11.55 -26.26
N VAL A 385 -12.63 -11.03 -27.35
CA VAL A 385 -11.30 -10.40 -27.32
C VAL A 385 -11.46 -8.88 -27.19
N PHE A 386 -10.72 -8.30 -26.25
CA PHE A 386 -10.68 -6.87 -25.97
C PHE A 386 -9.26 -6.32 -26.15
N GLY A 387 -9.17 -5.05 -26.54
CA GLY A 387 -7.95 -4.25 -26.36
C GLY A 387 -7.74 -3.87 -24.89
N THR A 388 -6.56 -3.37 -24.57
CA THR A 388 -6.24 -2.86 -23.20
C THR A 388 -7.03 -1.61 -22.81
N ASP A 389 -7.63 -0.94 -23.78
CA ASP A 389 -8.56 0.19 -23.64
C ASP A 389 -10.02 -0.25 -23.39
N GLY A 390 -10.26 -1.56 -23.29
CA GLY A 390 -11.59 -2.15 -23.08
C GLY A 390 -12.45 -2.21 -24.34
N VAL A 391 -11.92 -1.83 -25.50
CA VAL A 391 -12.65 -1.91 -26.79
C VAL A 391 -12.74 -3.36 -27.24
N VAL A 392 -13.95 -3.80 -27.65
CA VAL A 392 -14.18 -5.13 -28.25
C VAL A 392 -13.49 -5.19 -29.62
N LEU A 393 -12.63 -6.18 -29.78
CA LEU A 393 -11.95 -6.46 -31.05
C LEU A 393 -12.69 -7.54 -31.87
N GLY A 394 -13.28 -8.54 -31.23
CA GLY A 394 -14.02 -9.60 -31.88
C GLY A 394 -14.23 -10.84 -30.98
N LEU A 395 -14.78 -11.90 -31.54
CA LEU A 395 -14.95 -13.20 -30.86
C LEU A 395 -13.78 -14.14 -31.20
N VAL A 396 -13.40 -15.00 -30.28
CA VAL A 396 -12.37 -16.03 -30.53
C VAL A 396 -12.84 -17.03 -31.56
N THR A 397 -14.15 -17.27 -31.69
CA THR A 397 -14.76 -18.20 -32.67
C THR A 397 -14.76 -17.66 -34.10
N ASP A 398 -14.52 -16.37 -34.30
CA ASP A 398 -14.46 -15.70 -35.63
C ASP A 398 -13.04 -15.22 -35.97
N PRO A 399 -12.01 -16.05 -35.90
CA PRO A 399 -10.69 -15.68 -36.32
C PRO A 399 -10.56 -15.71 -37.86
N PRO A 400 -9.72 -14.85 -38.43
CA PRO A 400 -8.90 -13.81 -37.77
C PRO A 400 -9.64 -12.48 -37.63
N ILE A 401 -9.32 -11.73 -36.56
CA ILE A 401 -9.91 -10.42 -36.26
C ILE A 401 -9.12 -9.33 -37.00
N PHE A 402 -9.79 -8.45 -37.77
CA PHE A 402 -9.13 -7.32 -38.42
C PHE A 402 -8.98 -6.15 -37.45
N VAL A 403 -7.73 -5.77 -37.12
CA VAL A 403 -7.41 -4.65 -36.21
C VAL A 403 -6.66 -3.50 -36.91
N GLY A 404 -6.47 -3.59 -38.21
CA GLY A 404 -5.75 -2.56 -39.00
C GLY A 404 -4.22 -2.67 -38.92
N TYR A 405 -3.52 -1.58 -39.20
CA TYR A 405 -2.06 -1.58 -39.32
C TYR A 405 -1.30 -1.36 -38.01
N VAL A 406 -2.01 -1.03 -36.94
CA VAL A 406 -1.41 -0.85 -35.61
C VAL A 406 -1.97 -1.94 -34.67
N PRO A 407 -1.17 -2.96 -34.34
CA PRO A 407 -1.64 -4.01 -33.44
C PRO A 407 -1.75 -3.51 -32.00
N PRO A 408 -2.68 -4.06 -31.21
CA PRO A 408 -2.63 -3.91 -29.77
C PRO A 408 -1.36 -4.59 -29.24
N HIS A 409 -0.68 -3.98 -28.29
CA HIS A 409 0.50 -4.60 -27.65
C HIS A 409 0.15 -5.77 -26.75
N ARG A 410 -1.10 -5.76 -26.24
CA ARG A 410 -1.67 -6.78 -25.35
C ARG A 410 -3.17 -6.88 -25.60
N ILE A 411 -3.72 -8.05 -25.41
CA ILE A 411 -5.16 -8.31 -25.44
C ILE A 411 -5.64 -8.91 -24.12
N VAL A 412 -6.93 -8.77 -23.88
CA VAL A 412 -7.68 -9.45 -22.80
C VAL A 412 -8.78 -10.28 -23.47
N VAL A 413 -8.89 -11.55 -23.08
CA VAL A 413 -10.02 -12.42 -23.46
C VAL A 413 -10.90 -12.59 -22.24
N LYS A 414 -12.19 -12.33 -22.41
CA LYS A 414 -13.20 -12.54 -21.37
C LYS A 414 -14.23 -13.55 -21.84
N SER A 415 -14.68 -14.40 -20.92
CA SER A 415 -15.77 -15.34 -21.15
C SER A 415 -17.11 -14.81 -20.65
N THR A 416 -18.19 -15.37 -21.13
CA THR A 416 -19.53 -15.14 -20.59
C THR A 416 -19.74 -15.78 -19.22
N GLY A 417 -18.87 -16.73 -18.81
CA GLY A 417 -18.81 -17.31 -17.46
C GLY A 417 -18.02 -16.49 -16.44
N GLY A 418 -17.58 -15.28 -16.83
CA GLY A 418 -16.89 -14.34 -15.94
C GLY A 418 -15.37 -14.47 -15.90
N GLY A 419 -14.80 -15.51 -16.46
CA GLY A 419 -13.35 -15.72 -16.54
C GLY A 419 -12.66 -14.75 -17.48
N SER A 420 -11.37 -14.51 -17.22
CA SER A 420 -10.55 -13.68 -18.10
C SER A 420 -9.09 -14.07 -18.07
N ASP A 421 -8.40 -13.86 -19.21
CA ASP A 421 -6.96 -14.01 -19.33
C ASP A 421 -6.40 -12.89 -20.22
N SER A 422 -5.11 -12.61 -20.13
CA SER A 422 -4.45 -11.59 -20.94
C SER A 422 -3.10 -12.04 -21.45
N ALA A 423 -2.79 -11.70 -22.70
CA ALA A 423 -1.54 -12.06 -23.34
C ALA A 423 -0.95 -10.89 -24.13
N ASN A 424 0.39 -10.84 -24.21
CA ASN A 424 1.10 -9.98 -25.14
C ASN A 424 0.88 -10.49 -26.57
N VAL A 425 0.71 -9.55 -27.52
CA VAL A 425 0.54 -9.88 -28.94
C VAL A 425 1.92 -10.04 -29.58
N ASN A 426 2.20 -11.22 -30.10
CA ASN A 426 3.37 -11.46 -30.93
C ASN A 426 3.15 -10.88 -32.34
N VAL A 427 4.18 -10.29 -32.92
CA VAL A 427 4.08 -9.62 -34.23
C VAL A 427 5.03 -10.28 -35.22
N GLY A 428 4.54 -10.60 -36.41
CA GLY A 428 5.35 -11.17 -37.46
C GLY A 428 4.60 -11.39 -38.77
N TYR A 429 5.03 -12.37 -39.55
CA TYR A 429 4.44 -12.72 -40.86
C TYR A 429 3.86 -14.13 -40.78
N CYS A 430 2.60 -14.28 -41.18
CA CYS A 430 1.92 -15.56 -41.19
C CYS A 430 1.80 -16.11 -42.59
N LYS A 431 2.15 -17.37 -42.84
CA LYS A 431 1.82 -18.06 -44.07
C LYS A 431 0.39 -18.59 -44.05
N ASN A 432 -0.51 -18.03 -44.87
CA ASN A 432 -1.90 -18.44 -45.01
C ASN A 432 -2.69 -18.42 -43.67
N GLY A 433 -2.47 -17.40 -42.81
CA GLY A 433 -3.15 -17.30 -41.50
C GLY A 433 -2.78 -18.39 -40.50
N LYS A 434 -1.78 -19.22 -40.79
CA LYS A 434 -1.24 -20.28 -39.94
C LYS A 434 0.28 -20.28 -40.05
N ASN A 435 0.96 -20.82 -39.03
CA ASN A 435 2.43 -20.86 -38.95
C ASN A 435 3.10 -19.49 -39.03
N CYS A 436 2.74 -18.61 -38.13
CA CYS A 436 3.38 -17.31 -37.94
C CYS A 436 4.82 -17.47 -37.39
N LYS A 437 5.77 -16.69 -37.92
CA LYS A 437 7.18 -16.66 -37.50
C LYS A 437 7.62 -15.24 -37.21
#